data_ac99b8e244b7b1bf4a836907b946e18e
#
_entry.id   ac99b8e244b7b1bf4a836907b946e18e
#
_cell.length_a   1.000
_cell.length_b   1.000
_cell.length_c   1.000
_cell.angle_alpha   90.00
_cell.angle_beta   90.00
_cell.angle_gamma   90.00
#
_symmetry.space_group_name_H-M   'P 1'
#
loop_
_entity.id
_entity.type
_entity.pdbx_description
1 polymer ?
#
loop_
_entity_poly.entity_id
_entity_poly.type
_entity_poly.pdbx_seq_one_letter_code
_entity_poly.pdbx_strand_id
1 'polypeptide(L)'
;MMFRGFLRWCAARPEFRKLINREAGKAPAILENLPPNTRRIDVLGVAQLPGWWQGVEQLSNHTASVYLKVLVLTGARKEELAALQWKHVDFRWRKLTIADKVELTRVIPLTPYVAQQLATLKRLNEFVFASASKSGRISDARSSHAKVLQSAGIEHLTFHGLRRTFTQRGRDVVPTGAVAQIEGHKPSATAEGYAVLPLDDLRPYAEKIESQILKLAGIKFEPKAEPGKLRVVKG
;
A
#
# COMPACT_ATOMS: atom_id res chain seq x y z
N MET A 1 8.08 22.36 2.71
CA MET A 1 7.02 22.48 1.67
C MET A 1 5.83 23.34 2.09
N MET A 2 5.36 23.28 3.34
CA MET A 2 4.21 24.05 3.82
C MET A 2 4.38 25.56 3.70
N PHE A 3 5.53 26.13 4.06
CA PHE A 3 5.79 27.56 3.99
C PHE A 3 5.67 28.16 2.57
N ARG A 4 6.20 27.47 1.55
CA ARG A 4 6.02 27.88 0.15
C ARG A 4 4.58 27.83 -0.33
N GLY A 5 3.81 26.84 0.15
CA GLY A 5 2.37 26.75 -0.10
C GLY A 5 1.62 27.92 0.53
N PHE A 6 1.94 28.25 1.76
CA PHE A 6 1.39 29.39 2.47
C PHE A 6 1.68 30.72 1.76
N LEU A 7 2.93 30.98 1.35
CA LEU A 7 3.29 32.19 0.62
C LEU A 7 2.52 32.30 -0.71
N ARG A 8 2.35 31.19 -1.44
CA ARG A 8 1.54 31.19 -2.68
C ARG A 8 0.08 31.50 -2.41
N TRP A 9 -0.47 30.93 -1.34
CA TRP A 9 -1.84 31.16 -0.92
C TRP A 9 -2.07 32.63 -0.53
N CYS A 10 -1.17 33.26 0.24
CA CYS A 10 -1.20 34.68 0.56
C CYS A 10 -1.08 35.54 -0.68
N ALA A 11 -0.13 35.23 -1.58
CA ALA A 11 0.08 36.02 -2.80
C ALA A 11 -1.10 35.95 -3.77
N ALA A 12 -1.97 34.97 -3.67
CA ALA A 12 -3.20 34.85 -4.46
C ALA A 12 -4.35 35.75 -3.94
N ARG A 13 -4.24 36.32 -2.73
CA ARG A 13 -5.28 37.14 -2.10
C ARG A 13 -4.95 38.62 -2.19
N PRO A 14 -5.93 39.47 -2.58
CA PRO A 14 -5.72 40.90 -2.74
C PRO A 14 -5.16 41.60 -1.49
N GLU A 15 -5.65 41.17 -0.30
CA GLU A 15 -5.28 41.73 1.00
C GLU A 15 -3.80 41.55 1.35
N PHE A 16 -3.22 40.40 0.91
CA PHE A 16 -1.85 40.03 1.27
C PHE A 16 -0.86 40.20 0.10
N ARG A 17 -1.34 40.35 -1.13
CA ARG A 17 -0.53 40.30 -2.35
C ARG A 17 0.61 41.34 -2.35
N LYS A 18 0.38 42.53 -1.79
CA LYS A 18 1.39 43.59 -1.71
C LYS A 18 2.37 43.41 -0.55
N LEU A 19 2.02 42.61 0.45
CA LEU A 19 2.79 42.42 1.68
C LEU A 19 3.70 41.18 1.60
N ILE A 20 3.47 40.27 0.66
CA ILE A 20 4.13 38.97 0.61
C ILE A 20 4.98 38.82 -0.65
N ASN A 21 6.27 38.58 -0.45
CA ASN A 21 7.13 38.11 -1.53
C ASN A 21 6.89 36.61 -1.74
N ARG A 22 6.26 36.29 -2.87
CA ARG A 22 5.97 34.90 -3.28
C ARG A 22 7.23 34.02 -3.35
N GLU A 23 8.37 34.61 -3.66
CA GLU A 23 9.65 33.91 -3.84
C GLU A 23 10.50 33.88 -2.56
N ALA A 24 10.04 34.50 -1.47
CA ALA A 24 10.79 34.51 -0.20
C ALA A 24 11.17 33.09 0.28
N GLY A 25 10.31 32.08 0.02
CA GLY A 25 10.61 30.69 0.33
C GLY A 25 11.73 30.02 -0.50
N LYS A 26 12.29 30.78 -1.46
CA LYS A 26 13.44 30.34 -2.28
C LYS A 26 14.69 31.15 -2.01
N ALA A 27 14.64 32.07 -1.05
CA ALA A 27 15.81 32.86 -0.67
C ALA A 27 17.00 31.97 -0.30
N PRO A 28 18.23 32.28 -0.76
CA PRO A 28 19.42 31.46 -0.48
C PRO A 28 19.59 31.16 1.01
N ALA A 29 19.41 32.14 1.88
CA ALA A 29 19.49 31.98 3.33
C ALA A 29 18.51 30.93 3.91
N ILE A 30 17.34 30.70 3.24
CA ILE A 30 16.40 29.66 3.65
C ILE A 30 16.84 28.32 3.08
N LEU A 31 17.36 28.26 1.86
CA LEU A 31 17.77 27.03 1.20
C LEU A 31 19.01 26.43 1.86
N GLU A 32 19.97 27.25 2.25
CA GLU A 32 21.19 26.86 2.93
C GLU A 32 20.96 26.29 4.33
N ASN A 33 19.91 26.77 5.01
CA ASN A 33 19.55 26.30 6.36
C ASN A 33 18.53 25.15 6.37
N LEU A 34 18.09 24.66 5.18
CA LEU A 34 17.26 23.46 5.13
C LEU A 34 18.14 22.22 5.36
N PRO A 35 17.71 21.32 6.26
CA PRO A 35 18.43 20.07 6.43
C PRO A 35 18.49 19.31 5.10
N PRO A 36 19.61 18.65 4.79
CA PRO A 36 19.73 17.87 3.58
C PRO A 36 18.57 16.89 3.46
N ASN A 37 17.96 16.85 2.30
CA ASN A 37 16.86 15.92 2.01
C ASN A 37 17.42 14.49 1.86
N THR A 38 17.88 13.93 2.97
CA THR A 38 18.33 12.54 3.01
C THR A 38 17.13 11.64 2.73
N ARG A 39 17.09 11.04 1.57
CA ARG A 39 16.13 9.98 1.25
C ARG A 39 16.41 8.81 2.19
N ARG A 40 15.66 8.71 3.28
CA ARG A 40 15.68 7.49 4.09
C ARG A 40 15.19 6.34 3.22
N ILE A 41 15.93 5.24 3.23
CA ILE A 41 15.52 3.99 2.58
C ILE A 41 14.45 3.39 3.51
N ASP A 42 13.20 3.73 3.26
CA ASP A 42 12.03 3.27 4.00
C ASP A 42 11.35 2.15 3.20
N VAL A 43 12.00 0.99 3.16
CA VAL A 43 11.61 -0.22 2.41
C VAL A 43 12.11 -1.43 3.17
N LEU A 44 11.34 -2.51 3.23
CA LEU A 44 11.83 -3.79 3.75
C LEU A 44 12.89 -4.39 2.82
N GLY A 45 14.09 -4.56 3.36
CA GLY A 45 15.14 -5.32 2.70
C GLY A 45 14.76 -6.81 2.56
N VAL A 46 15.35 -7.50 1.59
CA VAL A 46 15.09 -8.94 1.38
C VAL A 46 15.37 -9.75 2.65
N ALA A 47 16.48 -9.47 3.34
CA ALA A 47 16.83 -10.14 4.59
C ALA A 47 15.90 -9.82 5.77
N GLN A 48 15.15 -8.71 5.71
CA GLN A 48 14.23 -8.29 6.77
C GLN A 48 12.83 -8.88 6.61
N LEU A 49 12.45 -9.27 5.39
CA LEU A 49 11.10 -9.77 5.09
C LEU A 49 10.70 -10.98 5.94
N PRO A 50 11.55 -12.03 6.11
CA PRO A 50 11.17 -13.18 6.93
C PRO A 50 10.90 -12.82 8.38
N GLY A 51 11.79 -12.04 9.01
CA GLY A 51 11.63 -11.59 10.40
C GLY A 51 10.41 -10.70 10.59
N TRP A 52 10.18 -9.76 9.66
CA TRP A 52 9.00 -8.90 9.67
C TRP A 52 7.72 -9.74 9.57
N TRP A 53 7.67 -10.70 8.66
CA TRP A 53 6.50 -11.57 8.46
C TRP A 53 6.21 -12.40 9.70
N GLN A 54 7.23 -13.00 10.29
CA GLN A 54 7.10 -13.75 11.54
C GLN A 54 6.55 -12.88 12.66
N GLY A 55 7.06 -11.65 12.81
CA GLY A 55 6.54 -10.70 13.80
C GLY A 55 5.07 -10.33 13.56
N VAL A 56 4.64 -10.21 12.29
CA VAL A 56 3.23 -9.99 11.94
C VAL A 56 2.36 -11.18 12.30
N GLU A 57 2.84 -12.41 12.12
CA GLU A 57 2.09 -13.62 12.48
C GLU A 57 1.93 -13.81 13.99
N GLN A 58 2.89 -13.33 14.77
CA GLN A 58 2.88 -13.40 16.23
C GLN A 58 1.99 -12.33 16.90
N LEU A 59 1.41 -11.41 16.13
CA LEU A 59 0.50 -10.40 16.69
C LEU A 59 -0.74 -11.05 17.29
N SER A 60 -1.04 -10.75 18.54
CA SER A 60 -2.28 -11.16 19.21
C SER A 60 -3.53 -10.56 18.56
N ASN A 61 -3.43 -9.37 17.97
CA ASN A 61 -4.49 -8.74 17.21
C ASN A 61 -4.51 -9.28 15.77
N HIS A 62 -5.35 -10.29 15.51
CA HIS A 62 -5.48 -10.93 14.21
C HIS A 62 -5.89 -9.94 13.10
N THR A 63 -6.79 -8.99 13.38
CA THR A 63 -7.18 -7.97 12.40
C THR A 63 -5.98 -7.09 11.98
N ALA A 64 -5.14 -6.70 12.95
CA ALA A 64 -3.93 -5.94 12.64
C ALA A 64 -2.90 -6.77 11.87
N SER A 65 -2.75 -8.06 12.18
CA SER A 65 -1.88 -8.99 11.44
C SER A 65 -2.29 -9.06 9.97
N VAL A 66 -3.56 -9.35 9.70
CA VAL A 66 -4.08 -9.42 8.33
C VAL A 66 -3.96 -8.06 7.62
N TYR A 67 -4.27 -6.97 8.31
CA TYR A 67 -4.14 -5.62 7.76
C TYR A 67 -2.71 -5.30 7.27
N LEU A 68 -1.69 -5.61 8.07
CA LEU A 68 -0.29 -5.38 7.69
C LEU A 68 0.14 -6.24 6.50
N LYS A 69 -0.27 -7.51 6.47
CA LYS A 69 -0.02 -8.42 5.34
C LYS A 69 -0.65 -7.89 4.05
N VAL A 70 -1.92 -7.47 4.12
CA VAL A 70 -2.64 -6.94 2.94
C VAL A 70 -2.05 -5.62 2.46
N LEU A 71 -1.57 -4.75 3.37
CA LEU A 71 -0.86 -3.52 2.99
C LEU A 71 0.37 -3.79 2.12
N VAL A 72 1.23 -4.72 2.55
CA VAL A 72 2.47 -5.02 1.81
C VAL A 72 2.21 -5.81 0.52
N LEU A 73 1.09 -6.56 0.44
CA LEU A 73 0.74 -7.37 -0.73
C LEU A 73 -0.10 -6.63 -1.77
N THR A 74 -0.72 -5.51 -1.43
CA THR A 74 -1.55 -4.72 -2.37
C THR A 74 -0.94 -3.38 -2.73
N GLY A 75 0.04 -2.90 -1.95
CA GLY A 75 0.56 -1.56 -2.10
C GLY A 75 -0.47 -0.45 -1.84
N ALA A 76 -1.61 -0.76 -1.23
CA ALA A 76 -2.64 0.23 -0.91
C ALA A 76 -2.14 1.26 0.11
N ARG A 77 -2.71 2.46 0.10
CA ARG A 77 -2.46 3.43 1.18
C ARG A 77 -3.16 2.98 2.45
N LYS A 78 -2.55 3.24 3.60
CA LYS A 78 -3.07 2.79 4.90
C LYS A 78 -4.54 3.18 5.14
N GLU A 79 -4.91 4.41 4.82
CA GLU A 79 -6.28 4.90 5.04
C GLU A 79 -7.28 4.30 4.04
N GLU A 80 -6.86 4.07 2.79
CA GLU A 80 -7.67 3.41 1.77
C GLU A 80 -8.03 1.99 2.20
N LEU A 81 -7.04 1.25 2.68
CA LEU A 81 -7.25 -0.12 3.14
C LEU A 81 -8.03 -0.17 4.45
N ALA A 82 -7.74 0.73 5.40
CA ALA A 82 -8.49 0.82 6.65
C ALA A 82 -10.00 1.11 6.46
N ALA A 83 -10.34 1.81 5.37
CA ALA A 83 -11.72 2.12 5.00
C ALA A 83 -12.40 1.06 4.12
N LEU A 84 -11.71 -0.03 3.78
CA LEU A 84 -12.25 -1.09 2.92
C LEU A 84 -13.48 -1.73 3.59
N GLN A 85 -14.58 -1.80 2.84
CA GLN A 85 -15.82 -2.44 3.28
C GLN A 85 -16.02 -3.79 2.59
N TRP A 86 -16.73 -4.71 3.25
CA TRP A 86 -17.01 -6.05 2.70
C TRP A 86 -17.73 -6.03 1.34
N LYS A 87 -18.61 -5.05 1.11
CA LYS A 87 -19.29 -4.88 -0.19
C LYS A 87 -18.34 -4.58 -1.35
N HIS A 88 -17.12 -4.16 -1.06
CA HIS A 88 -16.07 -3.85 -2.03
C HIS A 88 -15.06 -4.99 -2.21
N VAL A 89 -15.28 -6.13 -1.53
CA VAL A 89 -14.47 -7.36 -1.65
C VAL A 89 -15.28 -8.39 -2.42
N ASP A 90 -14.96 -8.59 -3.67
CA ASP A 90 -15.63 -9.57 -4.52
C ASP A 90 -14.77 -10.82 -4.67
N PHE A 91 -15.08 -11.83 -3.85
CA PHE A 91 -14.39 -13.12 -3.87
C PHE A 91 -14.68 -13.93 -5.13
N ARG A 92 -15.87 -13.78 -5.73
CA ARG A 92 -16.27 -14.50 -6.93
C ARG A 92 -15.49 -14.03 -8.16
N TRP A 93 -15.44 -12.73 -8.37
CA TRP A 93 -14.72 -12.12 -9.50
C TRP A 93 -13.29 -11.71 -9.15
N ARG A 94 -12.86 -12.05 -7.93
CA ARG A 94 -11.50 -11.82 -7.42
C ARG A 94 -11.01 -10.39 -7.66
N LYS A 95 -11.78 -9.44 -7.14
CA LYS A 95 -11.47 -8.00 -7.25
C LYS A 95 -11.69 -7.26 -5.93
N LEU A 96 -10.89 -6.23 -5.74
CA LEU A 96 -11.02 -5.24 -4.66
C LEU A 96 -11.33 -3.89 -5.27
N THR A 97 -12.37 -3.22 -4.77
CA THR A 97 -12.64 -1.82 -5.10
C THR A 97 -12.14 -0.96 -3.95
N ILE A 98 -11.10 -0.17 -4.20
CA ILE A 98 -10.43 0.66 -3.18
C ILE A 98 -10.78 2.12 -3.45
N ALA A 99 -11.14 2.87 -2.38
CA ALA A 99 -11.34 4.31 -2.48
C ALA A 99 -10.02 5.00 -2.90
N ASP A 100 -10.09 5.90 -3.85
CA ASP A 100 -8.96 6.68 -4.33
C ASP A 100 -9.26 8.18 -4.23
N LYS A 101 -8.25 8.97 -3.88
CA LYS A 101 -8.41 10.43 -3.73
C LYS A 101 -8.60 11.17 -5.05
N VAL A 102 -8.20 10.57 -6.16
CA VAL A 102 -8.14 11.22 -7.47
C VAL A 102 -9.28 10.75 -8.37
N GLU A 103 -9.53 9.42 -8.40
CA GLU A 103 -10.52 8.79 -9.27
C GLU A 103 -11.76 8.29 -8.51
N LEU A 104 -11.91 8.70 -7.24
CA LEU A 104 -12.94 8.24 -6.31
C LEU A 104 -12.79 6.76 -5.94
N THR A 105 -12.55 5.88 -6.92
CA THR A 105 -12.33 4.44 -6.71
C THR A 105 -11.41 3.87 -7.77
N ARG A 106 -10.64 2.84 -7.40
CA ARG A 106 -9.93 1.97 -8.34
C ARG A 106 -10.21 0.51 -8.06
N VAL A 107 -10.19 -0.30 -9.09
CA VAL A 107 -10.36 -1.75 -8.99
C VAL A 107 -9.00 -2.41 -9.18
N ILE A 108 -8.61 -3.28 -8.24
CA ILE A 108 -7.38 -4.07 -8.31
C ILE A 108 -7.71 -5.57 -8.17
N PRO A 109 -6.85 -6.46 -8.67
CA PRO A 109 -7.02 -7.90 -8.47
C PRO A 109 -6.98 -8.26 -6.98
N LEU A 110 -7.91 -9.12 -6.57
CA LEU A 110 -7.86 -9.82 -5.29
C LEU A 110 -7.04 -11.09 -5.49
N THR A 111 -5.79 -11.06 -5.05
CA THR A 111 -4.84 -12.17 -5.20
C THR A 111 -5.17 -13.33 -4.26
N PRO A 112 -4.72 -14.57 -4.57
CA PRO A 112 -5.13 -15.77 -3.81
C PRO A 112 -4.79 -15.72 -2.33
N TYR A 113 -3.59 -15.29 -1.97
CA TYR A 113 -3.19 -15.22 -0.57
C TYR A 113 -3.94 -14.11 0.17
N VAL A 114 -4.08 -12.94 -0.44
CA VAL A 114 -4.88 -11.84 0.12
C VAL A 114 -6.32 -12.30 0.35
N ALA A 115 -6.94 -13.00 -0.61
CA ALA A 115 -8.29 -13.54 -0.48
C ALA A 115 -8.39 -14.51 0.71
N GLN A 116 -7.42 -15.41 0.86
CA GLN A 116 -7.36 -16.32 2.00
C GLN A 116 -7.25 -15.56 3.33
N GLN A 117 -6.36 -14.57 3.42
CA GLN A 117 -6.20 -13.77 4.63
C GLN A 117 -7.48 -13.02 4.99
N LEU A 118 -8.15 -12.38 4.03
CA LEU A 118 -9.41 -11.67 4.27
C LEU A 118 -10.51 -12.63 4.72
N ALA A 119 -10.57 -13.83 4.18
CA ALA A 119 -11.56 -14.84 4.58
C ALA A 119 -11.43 -15.32 6.04
N THR A 120 -10.27 -15.11 6.69
CA THR A 120 -10.08 -15.42 8.12
C THR A 120 -10.69 -14.38 9.07
N LEU A 121 -11.04 -13.21 8.54
CA LEU A 121 -11.57 -12.12 9.36
C LEU A 121 -13.06 -12.31 9.67
N LYS A 122 -13.44 -12.01 10.92
CA LYS A 122 -14.85 -11.99 11.33
C LYS A 122 -15.54 -10.73 10.78
N ARG A 123 -16.72 -10.90 10.19
CA ARG A 123 -17.57 -9.78 9.73
C ARG A 123 -18.35 -9.18 10.91
N LEU A 124 -17.69 -8.32 11.69
CA LEU A 124 -18.27 -7.70 12.87
C LEU A 124 -19.14 -6.48 12.53
N ASN A 125 -18.82 -5.79 11.45
CA ASN A 125 -19.55 -4.65 10.91
C ASN A 125 -19.30 -4.54 9.39
N GLU A 126 -19.60 -3.41 8.80
CA GLU A 126 -19.41 -3.16 7.37
C GLU A 126 -17.93 -3.15 6.91
N PHE A 127 -16.99 -2.82 7.82
CA PHE A 127 -15.58 -2.73 7.51
C PHE A 127 -14.89 -4.09 7.56
N VAL A 128 -13.98 -4.32 6.60
CA VAL A 128 -13.14 -5.53 6.55
C VAL A 128 -12.22 -5.59 7.76
N PHE A 129 -11.59 -4.48 8.09
CA PHE A 129 -10.69 -4.35 9.25
C PHE A 129 -11.44 -3.68 10.41
N ALA A 130 -12.44 -4.40 10.90
CA ALA A 130 -13.27 -3.94 12.00
C ALA A 130 -12.47 -3.78 13.31
N SER A 131 -12.85 -2.81 14.11
CA SER A 131 -12.31 -2.62 15.47
C SER A 131 -13.35 -2.04 16.41
N ALA A 132 -13.11 -2.13 17.72
CA ALA A 132 -13.95 -1.52 18.76
C ALA A 132 -13.78 0.02 18.85
N SER A 133 -13.01 0.66 17.95
CA SER A 133 -12.85 2.11 17.93
C SER A 133 -14.16 2.81 17.59
N LYS A 134 -14.30 4.08 17.96
CA LYS A 134 -15.49 4.90 17.64
C LYS A 134 -15.83 4.92 16.14
N SER A 135 -14.83 4.74 15.27
CA SER A 135 -15.02 4.68 13.81
C SER A 135 -15.47 3.31 13.30
N GLY A 136 -15.55 2.27 14.16
CA GLY A 136 -15.89 0.90 13.79
C GLY A 136 -14.79 0.17 12.99
N ARG A 137 -13.71 0.83 12.60
CA ARG A 137 -12.63 0.29 11.79
C ARG A 137 -11.27 0.50 12.44
N ILE A 138 -10.25 -0.21 11.97
CA ILE A 138 -8.88 0.02 12.39
C ILE A 138 -8.48 1.47 12.06
N SER A 139 -8.27 2.28 13.08
CA SER A 139 -7.89 3.69 12.93
C SER A 139 -6.39 3.89 13.05
N ASP A 140 -5.75 3.08 13.90
CA ASP A 140 -4.33 3.15 14.15
C ASP A 140 -3.73 1.77 14.44
N ALA A 141 -2.91 1.28 13.53
CA ALA A 141 -2.16 0.05 13.69
C ALA A 141 -0.70 0.31 14.10
N ARG A 142 -0.34 1.55 14.51
CA ARG A 142 1.07 1.92 14.82
C ARG A 142 1.63 1.09 15.95
N SER A 143 0.87 0.86 17.01
CA SER A 143 1.33 0.05 18.13
C SER A 143 1.61 -1.40 17.74
N SER A 144 0.75 -2.01 16.93
CA SER A 144 0.98 -3.35 16.38
C SER A 144 2.19 -3.38 15.46
N HIS A 145 2.31 -2.38 14.57
CA HIS A 145 3.46 -2.29 13.66
C HIS A 145 4.77 -2.07 14.43
N ALA A 146 4.80 -1.22 15.46
CA ALA A 146 5.97 -1.00 16.30
C ALA A 146 6.44 -2.30 16.99
N LYS A 147 5.51 -3.13 17.49
CA LYS A 147 5.83 -4.45 18.04
C LYS A 147 6.49 -5.37 17.01
N VAL A 148 5.98 -5.37 15.77
CA VAL A 148 6.57 -6.13 14.66
C VAL A 148 7.99 -5.64 14.37
N LEU A 149 8.20 -4.34 14.29
CA LEU A 149 9.54 -3.79 14.02
C LEU A 149 10.53 -4.16 15.15
N GLN A 150 10.10 -4.04 16.39
CA GLN A 150 10.91 -4.41 17.55
C GLN A 150 11.29 -5.90 17.53
N SER A 151 10.31 -6.80 17.29
CA SER A 151 10.57 -8.24 17.24
C SER A 151 11.47 -8.66 16.07
N ALA A 152 11.41 -7.94 14.96
CA ALA A 152 12.20 -8.18 13.77
C ALA A 152 13.57 -7.47 13.76
N GLY A 153 13.90 -6.68 14.78
CA GLY A 153 15.14 -5.89 14.83
C GLY A 153 15.21 -4.81 13.74
N ILE A 154 14.06 -4.26 13.32
CA ILE A 154 13.97 -3.24 12.27
C ILE A 154 13.83 -1.87 12.95
N GLU A 155 14.83 -1.02 12.79
CA GLU A 155 14.88 0.29 13.45
C GLU A 155 13.76 1.23 12.95
N HIS A 156 13.49 1.23 11.64
CA HIS A 156 12.52 2.16 11.07
C HIS A 156 11.85 1.58 9.82
N LEU A 157 10.52 1.60 9.82
CA LEU A 157 9.69 1.33 8.65
C LEU A 157 8.31 1.98 8.86
N THR A 158 7.89 2.80 7.90
CA THR A 158 6.55 3.40 7.94
C THR A 158 5.53 2.53 7.20
N PHE A 159 4.23 2.82 7.36
CA PHE A 159 3.20 2.21 6.49
C PHE A 159 3.40 2.56 5.01
N HIS A 160 3.95 3.75 4.73
CA HIS A 160 4.33 4.10 3.36
C HIS A 160 5.54 3.28 2.88
N GLY A 161 6.42 2.88 3.80
CA GLY A 161 7.51 1.94 3.55
C GLY A 161 7.03 0.56 3.12
N LEU A 162 5.91 0.06 3.69
CA LEU A 162 5.27 -1.19 3.22
C LEU A 162 4.81 -1.06 1.76
N ARG A 163 4.17 0.06 1.40
CA ARG A 163 3.80 0.32 0.00
C ARG A 163 5.03 0.44 -0.91
N ARG A 164 6.09 1.10 -0.48
CA ARG A 164 7.35 1.15 -1.23
C ARG A 164 7.98 -0.25 -1.39
N THR A 165 7.81 -1.12 -0.39
CA THR A 165 8.24 -2.51 -0.48
C THR A 165 7.49 -3.23 -1.60
N PHE A 166 6.15 -3.09 -1.68
CA PHE A 166 5.36 -3.58 -2.81
C PHE A 166 5.88 -3.04 -4.14
N THR A 167 6.07 -1.72 -4.24
CA THR A 167 6.59 -1.07 -5.46
C THR A 167 7.93 -1.68 -5.89
N GLN A 168 8.88 -1.80 -4.95
CA GLN A 168 10.22 -2.28 -5.25
C GLN A 168 10.22 -3.75 -5.63
N ARG A 169 9.55 -4.60 -4.83
CA ARG A 169 9.48 -6.05 -5.13
C ARG A 169 8.66 -6.32 -6.40
N GLY A 170 7.67 -5.49 -6.68
CA GLY A 170 6.90 -5.58 -7.92
C GLY A 170 7.76 -5.28 -9.16
N ARG A 171 8.57 -4.23 -9.11
CA ARG A 171 9.48 -3.86 -10.22
C ARG A 171 10.53 -4.92 -10.52
N ASP A 172 10.86 -5.76 -9.55
CA ASP A 172 11.80 -6.86 -9.75
C ASP A 172 11.23 -7.97 -10.67
N VAL A 173 9.89 -8.05 -10.84
CA VAL A 173 9.23 -9.20 -11.47
C VAL A 173 8.17 -8.87 -12.51
N VAL A 174 7.69 -7.61 -12.58
CA VAL A 174 6.66 -7.17 -13.53
C VAL A 174 6.95 -5.76 -14.08
N PRO A 175 6.34 -5.36 -15.21
CA PRO A 175 6.50 -4.01 -15.75
C PRO A 175 6.10 -2.92 -14.76
N THR A 176 6.86 -1.83 -14.70
CA THR A 176 6.64 -0.72 -13.75
C THR A 176 5.26 -0.07 -13.89
N GLY A 177 4.68 -0.06 -15.09
CA GLY A 177 3.34 0.46 -15.35
C GLY A 177 2.24 -0.37 -14.70
N ALA A 178 2.38 -1.70 -14.67
CA ALA A 178 1.44 -2.57 -13.96
C ALA A 178 1.49 -2.30 -12.44
N VAL A 179 2.69 -2.15 -11.87
CA VAL A 179 2.85 -1.78 -10.45
C VAL A 179 2.18 -0.43 -10.18
N ALA A 180 2.45 0.58 -11.01
CA ALA A 180 1.90 1.92 -10.87
C ALA A 180 0.35 1.91 -10.95
N GLN A 181 -0.22 1.12 -11.86
CA GLN A 181 -1.66 0.99 -12.01
C GLN A 181 -2.30 0.33 -10.77
N ILE A 182 -1.73 -0.77 -10.25
CA ILE A 182 -2.21 -1.41 -9.02
C ILE A 182 -2.19 -0.42 -7.84
N GLU A 183 -1.15 0.39 -7.74
CA GLU A 183 -1.02 1.39 -6.71
C GLU A 183 -1.92 2.62 -6.89
N GLY A 184 -2.54 2.81 -8.06
CA GLY A 184 -3.36 3.99 -8.37
C GLY A 184 -2.50 5.24 -8.60
N HIS A 185 -1.36 5.09 -9.25
CA HIS A 185 -0.60 6.21 -9.78
C HIS A 185 -1.11 6.56 -11.18
N LYS A 186 -1.37 7.85 -11.42
CA LYS A 186 -1.66 8.31 -12.78
C LYS A 186 -0.43 8.09 -13.66
N PRO A 187 -0.60 7.63 -14.90
CA PRO A 187 0.47 7.64 -15.88
C PRO A 187 1.03 9.07 -15.98
N SER A 188 2.35 9.23 -15.97
CA SER A 188 2.97 10.52 -16.26
C SER A 188 2.70 10.87 -17.74
N ALA A 189 2.58 12.16 -18.04
CA ALA A 189 2.36 12.64 -19.42
C ALA A 189 3.47 12.19 -20.41
N THR A 190 4.62 11.79 -19.89
CA THR A 190 5.75 11.21 -20.65
C THR A 190 5.60 9.70 -20.91
N ALA A 191 4.61 9.05 -20.32
CA ALA A 191 4.30 7.65 -20.58
C ALA A 191 3.32 7.53 -21.76
N GLU A 192 3.60 8.20 -22.87
CA GLU A 192 2.91 7.99 -24.15
C GLU A 192 2.99 6.51 -24.50
N GLY A 193 1.83 5.83 -24.46
CA GLY A 193 1.71 4.42 -24.82
C GLY A 193 1.39 3.45 -23.68
N TYR A 194 1.28 3.87 -22.42
CA TYR A 194 0.81 2.98 -21.35
C TYR A 194 -0.74 2.94 -21.36
N ALA A 195 -1.27 2.01 -22.13
CA ALA A 195 -2.69 1.68 -22.06
C ALA A 195 -3.02 1.16 -20.64
N VAL A 196 -4.11 1.64 -20.05
CA VAL A 196 -4.64 1.08 -18.80
C VAL A 196 -5.02 -0.37 -19.06
N LEU A 197 -4.39 -1.30 -18.35
CA LEU A 197 -4.65 -2.72 -18.50
C LEU A 197 -6.05 -3.08 -17.94
N PRO A 198 -6.84 -3.88 -18.64
CA PRO A 198 -8.03 -4.50 -18.06
C PRO A 198 -7.68 -5.31 -16.80
N LEU A 199 -8.65 -5.49 -15.91
CA LEU A 199 -8.44 -6.18 -14.64
C LEU A 199 -7.87 -7.59 -14.81
N ASP A 200 -8.32 -8.32 -15.83
CA ASP A 200 -7.89 -9.70 -16.07
C ASP A 200 -6.44 -9.76 -16.57
N ASP A 201 -5.99 -8.77 -17.34
CA ASP A 201 -4.60 -8.65 -17.77
C ASP A 201 -3.69 -8.19 -16.62
N LEU A 202 -4.23 -7.44 -15.66
CA LEU A 202 -3.51 -6.98 -14.47
C LEU A 202 -3.34 -8.10 -13.43
N ARG A 203 -4.23 -9.10 -13.43
CA ARG A 203 -4.25 -10.19 -12.46
C ARG A 203 -2.95 -11.00 -12.41
N PRO A 204 -2.40 -11.50 -13.53
CA PRO A 204 -1.14 -12.25 -13.52
C PRO A 204 0.01 -11.44 -12.91
N TYR A 205 0.04 -10.13 -13.12
CA TYR A 205 1.06 -9.27 -12.54
C TYR A 205 0.91 -9.14 -11.03
N ALA A 206 -0.31 -8.92 -10.54
CA ALA A 206 -0.58 -8.85 -9.10
C ALA A 206 -0.21 -10.16 -8.38
N GLU A 207 -0.58 -11.31 -8.96
CA GLU A 207 -0.26 -12.64 -8.43
C GLU A 207 1.26 -12.91 -8.42
N LYS A 208 1.97 -12.45 -9.44
CA LYS A 208 3.43 -12.59 -9.51
C LYS A 208 4.13 -11.75 -8.45
N ILE A 209 3.64 -10.54 -8.17
CA ILE A 209 4.15 -9.69 -7.09
C ILE A 209 3.89 -10.35 -5.72
N GLU A 210 2.66 -10.83 -5.47
CA GLU A 210 2.30 -11.55 -4.26
C GLU A 210 3.23 -12.74 -4.05
N SER A 211 3.39 -13.60 -5.06
CA SER A 211 4.26 -14.78 -5.02
C SER A 211 5.72 -14.41 -4.71
N GLN A 212 6.23 -13.35 -5.30
CA GLN A 212 7.58 -12.87 -5.04
C GLN A 212 7.77 -12.41 -3.60
N ILE A 213 6.83 -11.63 -3.07
CA ILE A 213 6.91 -11.15 -1.67
C ILE A 213 6.81 -12.33 -0.71
N LEU A 214 5.88 -13.27 -0.92
CA LEU A 214 5.72 -14.46 -0.09
C LEU A 214 6.97 -15.34 -0.13
N LYS A 215 7.54 -15.57 -1.31
CA LYS A 215 8.81 -16.30 -1.47
C LYS A 215 9.94 -15.67 -0.68
N LEU A 216 10.12 -14.35 -0.77
CA LEU A 216 11.15 -13.62 -0.04
C LEU A 216 10.89 -13.59 1.47
N ALA A 217 9.64 -13.67 1.90
CA ALA A 217 9.25 -13.82 3.31
C ALA A 217 9.40 -15.26 3.84
N GLY A 218 9.76 -16.23 2.99
CA GLY A 218 9.87 -17.64 3.35
C GLY A 218 8.53 -18.36 3.50
N ILE A 219 7.45 -17.78 2.97
CA ILE A 219 6.09 -18.33 3.09
C ILE A 219 5.82 -19.29 1.92
N LYS A 220 5.57 -20.54 2.25
CA LYS A 220 5.08 -21.53 1.29
C LYS A 220 3.57 -21.39 1.17
N PHE A 221 3.11 -20.96 0.03
CA PHE A 221 1.69 -20.82 -0.26
C PHE A 221 1.36 -21.39 -1.63
N GLU A 222 0.43 -22.33 -1.64
CA GLU A 222 -0.14 -22.87 -2.85
C GLU A 222 -1.61 -22.42 -2.93
N PRO A 223 -2.00 -21.67 -3.98
CA PRO A 223 -3.39 -21.32 -4.16
C PRO A 223 -4.26 -22.57 -4.23
N LYS A 224 -5.37 -22.61 -3.51
CA LYS A 224 -6.37 -23.67 -3.68
C LYS A 224 -6.82 -23.68 -5.14
N ALA A 225 -7.07 -24.86 -5.69
CA ALA A 225 -7.57 -25.01 -7.06
C ALA A 225 -8.84 -24.15 -7.26
N GLU A 226 -8.86 -23.38 -8.32
CA GLU A 226 -10.07 -22.64 -8.69
C GLU A 226 -11.15 -23.66 -9.12
N PRO A 227 -12.41 -23.48 -8.68
CA PRO A 227 -13.50 -24.28 -9.20
C PRO A 227 -13.54 -24.18 -10.74
N GLY A 228 -13.47 -25.31 -11.43
CA GLY A 228 -13.53 -25.37 -12.90
C GLY A 228 -12.18 -25.33 -13.63
N LYS A 229 -11.04 -25.17 -12.95
CA LYS A 229 -9.72 -25.37 -13.55
C LYS A 229 -9.13 -26.72 -13.18
N LEU A 230 -8.90 -27.55 -14.20
CA LEU A 230 -8.20 -28.83 -14.06
C LEU A 230 -6.74 -28.58 -13.67
N ARG A 231 -6.27 -29.18 -12.58
CA ARG A 231 -4.85 -29.27 -12.27
C ARG A 231 -4.27 -30.54 -12.86
N VAL A 232 -3.19 -30.39 -13.60
CA VAL A 232 -2.36 -31.55 -13.96
C VAL A 232 -1.66 -32.00 -12.69
N VAL A 233 -2.07 -33.15 -12.16
CA VAL A 233 -1.35 -33.82 -11.07
C VAL A 233 -0.18 -34.52 -11.74
N LYS A 234 1.05 -34.04 -11.49
CA LYS A 234 2.25 -34.82 -11.84
C LYS A 234 2.28 -36.01 -10.91
N GLY A 235 2.05 -37.22 -11.47
CA GLY A 235 2.30 -38.49 -10.80
C GLY A 235 3.77 -38.69 -10.52
#